data_fc446783854ff3c6b60f2fcde22a09a2
#
_entry.id   fc446783854ff3c6b60f2fcde22a09a2
#
_cell.length_a   1.000
_cell.length_b   1.000
_cell.length_c   1.000
_cell.angle_alpha   90.00
_cell.angle_beta   90.00
_cell.angle_gamma   90.00
#
_symmetry.space_group_name_H-M   'P 1'
#
loop_
_entity.id
_entity.type
_entity.pdbx_description
1 polymer ?
#
loop_
_entity_poly.entity_id
_entity_poly.type
_entity_poly.pdbx_seq_one_letter_code
_entity_poly.pdbx_strand_id
1 'polypeptide(L)'
;MKDLELELSQRVAKLIQKERSFDPLLHQKLFHYGLQCETITEFGVRWVESTFSFLHSKPKKLRSYDIIHPDTFKLLRPNGEIEHNGKENLSEAYRFADGLNIDFKLIIGNTLEVDIDQTDLLFIDTEHSFLQLKHELFRHNHKVNKFIVMHDTKTHAKADDHGYNERNSLPEIDPGDHNKSGLDAAIKDFLSSTDSWEMEEFVNAGQGLTIIKRI
;
A
#
# COMPACT_ATOMS: atom_id res chain seq x y z
N MET A 1 -13.53 15.28 -18.82
CA MET A 1 -12.17 14.82 -18.49
C MET A 1 -11.41 15.83 -17.62
N LYS A 2 -11.16 17.07 -18.10
CA LYS A 2 -10.44 18.09 -17.29
C LYS A 2 -11.07 18.38 -15.92
N ASP A 3 -12.40 18.43 -15.83
CA ASP A 3 -13.09 18.68 -14.55
C ASP A 3 -12.91 17.51 -13.57
N LEU A 4 -12.91 16.27 -14.07
CA LEU A 4 -12.71 15.08 -13.26
C LEU A 4 -11.27 14.96 -12.74
N GLU A 5 -10.29 15.32 -13.56
CA GLU A 5 -8.88 15.40 -13.15
C GLU A 5 -8.67 16.44 -12.05
N LEU A 6 -9.30 17.59 -12.19
CA LEU A 6 -9.25 18.65 -11.18
C LEU A 6 -9.91 18.17 -9.87
N GLU A 7 -11.06 17.51 -9.95
CA GLU A 7 -11.75 16.95 -8.78
C GLU A 7 -10.88 15.93 -8.05
N LEU A 8 -10.25 14.98 -8.77
CA LEU A 8 -9.33 14.00 -8.19
C LEU A 8 -8.09 14.68 -7.57
N SER A 9 -7.51 15.67 -8.25
CA SER A 9 -6.39 16.45 -7.71
C SER A 9 -6.78 17.16 -6.40
N GLN A 10 -7.98 17.75 -6.32
CA GLN A 10 -8.50 18.36 -5.10
C GLN A 10 -8.74 17.33 -3.99
N ARG A 11 -9.20 16.10 -4.35
CA ARG A 11 -9.38 15.00 -3.41
C ARG A 11 -8.05 14.61 -2.77
N VAL A 12 -7.01 14.39 -3.60
CA VAL A 12 -5.65 14.06 -3.11
C VAL A 12 -5.05 15.21 -2.30
N ALA A 13 -5.23 16.46 -2.72
CA ALA A 13 -4.78 17.63 -1.96
C ALA A 13 -5.41 17.71 -0.55
N LYS A 14 -6.69 17.34 -0.41
CA LYS A 14 -7.36 17.23 0.89
C LYS A 14 -6.76 16.13 1.76
N LEU A 15 -6.43 14.96 1.19
CA LEU A 15 -5.75 13.88 1.90
C LEU A 15 -4.37 14.32 2.41
N ILE A 16 -3.56 14.93 1.54
CA ILE A 16 -2.24 15.48 1.92
C ILE A 16 -2.39 16.52 3.05
N GLN A 17 -3.40 17.36 3.00
CA GLN A 17 -3.62 18.38 4.05
C GLN A 17 -4.06 17.74 5.37
N LYS A 18 -4.92 16.72 5.31
CA LYS A 18 -5.42 16.00 6.49
C LYS A 18 -4.28 15.26 7.20
N GLU A 19 -3.39 14.63 6.47
CA GLU A 19 -2.31 13.82 7.01
C GLU A 19 -1.03 14.59 7.36
N ARG A 20 -1.00 15.91 7.17
CA ARG A 20 0.19 16.74 7.44
C ARG A 20 0.84 16.54 8.81
N SER A 21 0.06 16.19 9.82
CA SER A 21 0.55 15.97 11.17
C SER A 21 0.92 14.52 11.45
N PHE A 22 0.43 13.57 10.65
CA PHE A 22 0.54 12.14 10.90
C PHE A 22 1.44 11.46 9.87
N ASP A 23 1.18 11.65 8.57
CA ASP A 23 2.02 11.14 7.49
C ASP A 23 2.14 12.14 6.31
N PRO A 24 2.97 13.18 6.49
CA PRO A 24 2.96 14.36 5.63
C PRO A 24 3.40 14.09 4.18
N LEU A 25 4.07 12.97 3.91
CA LEU A 25 4.66 12.70 2.60
C LEU A 25 4.06 11.47 1.89
N LEU A 26 3.23 10.67 2.55
CA LEU A 26 2.68 9.43 1.98
C LEU A 26 2.09 9.67 0.57
N HIS A 27 1.01 10.42 0.47
CA HIS A 27 0.30 10.63 -0.80
C HIS A 27 1.17 11.27 -1.88
N GLN A 28 2.09 12.18 -1.49
CA GLN A 28 3.01 12.80 -2.44
C GLN A 28 3.99 11.79 -3.01
N LYS A 29 4.53 10.88 -2.19
CA LYS A 29 5.44 9.82 -2.62
C LYS A 29 4.73 8.77 -3.47
N LEU A 30 3.53 8.33 -3.08
CA LEU A 30 2.73 7.40 -3.88
C LEU A 30 2.43 7.99 -5.28
N PHE A 31 2.06 9.26 -5.35
CA PHE A 31 1.87 9.95 -6.62
C PHE A 31 3.17 10.05 -7.43
N HIS A 32 4.29 10.45 -6.79
CA HIS A 32 5.59 10.61 -7.45
C HIS A 32 6.08 9.31 -8.10
N TYR A 33 6.05 8.20 -7.35
CA TYR A 33 6.47 6.90 -7.89
C TYR A 33 5.44 6.34 -8.88
N GLY A 34 4.14 6.57 -8.63
CA GLY A 34 3.06 6.19 -9.54
C GLY A 34 3.16 6.81 -10.93
N LEU A 35 3.61 8.07 -11.03
CA LEU A 35 3.84 8.76 -12.33
C LEU A 35 4.84 8.04 -13.24
N GLN A 36 5.69 7.19 -12.69
CA GLN A 36 6.71 6.44 -13.43
C GLN A 36 6.22 5.06 -13.87
N CYS A 37 4.95 4.72 -13.57
CA CYS A 37 4.40 3.38 -13.68
C CYS A 37 3.15 3.34 -14.56
N GLU A 38 3.07 2.36 -15.45
CA GLU A 38 1.86 2.08 -16.22
C GLU A 38 0.92 1.10 -15.49
N THR A 39 1.48 0.24 -14.66
CA THR A 39 0.73 -0.76 -13.89
C THR A 39 1.11 -0.69 -12.42
N ILE A 40 0.10 -0.65 -11.55
CA ILE A 40 0.27 -0.54 -10.10
C ILE A 40 -0.54 -1.63 -9.42
N THR A 41 0.07 -2.27 -8.43
CA THR A 41 -0.58 -3.19 -7.50
C THR A 41 -0.48 -2.62 -6.10
N GLU A 42 -1.60 -2.59 -5.38
CA GLU A 42 -1.74 -2.10 -4.03
C GLU A 42 -2.21 -3.23 -3.12
N PHE A 43 -1.50 -3.47 -2.02
CA PHE A 43 -1.83 -4.38 -0.93
C PHE A 43 -2.21 -3.60 0.31
N GLY A 44 -3.42 -3.85 0.84
CA GLY A 44 -4.01 -3.06 1.92
C GLY A 44 -4.70 -1.81 1.38
N VAL A 45 -6.03 -1.78 1.49
CA VAL A 45 -6.87 -0.74 0.89
C VAL A 45 -7.65 0.03 1.94
N ARG A 46 -8.18 -0.69 2.93
CA ARG A 46 -8.91 -0.16 4.08
C ARG A 46 -9.94 0.91 3.71
N TRP A 47 -9.59 2.20 3.81
CA TRP A 47 -10.45 3.35 3.48
C TRP A 47 -10.27 3.88 2.06
N VAL A 48 -9.48 3.22 1.21
CA VAL A 48 -9.27 3.58 -0.21
C VAL A 48 -8.50 4.90 -0.40
N GLU A 49 -7.79 5.40 0.61
CA GLU A 49 -7.15 6.72 0.55
C GLU A 49 -5.88 6.72 -0.31
N SER A 50 -5.01 5.72 -0.18
CA SER A 50 -3.82 5.51 -1.03
C SER A 50 -4.19 5.29 -2.50
N THR A 51 -5.30 4.58 -2.75
CA THR A 51 -5.84 4.34 -4.10
C THR A 51 -6.06 5.64 -4.89
N PHE A 52 -6.54 6.72 -4.24
CA PHE A 52 -6.70 8.01 -4.92
C PHE A 52 -5.38 8.61 -5.41
N SER A 53 -4.30 8.44 -4.68
CA SER A 53 -2.98 8.91 -5.10
C SER A 53 -2.48 8.15 -6.33
N PHE A 54 -2.74 6.84 -6.38
CA PHE A 54 -2.43 6.04 -7.55
C PHE A 54 -3.32 6.39 -8.75
N LEU A 55 -4.62 6.55 -8.56
CA LEU A 55 -5.51 7.02 -9.64
C LEU A 55 -5.09 8.40 -10.19
N HIS A 56 -4.61 9.29 -9.30
CA HIS A 56 -4.11 10.60 -9.71
C HIS A 56 -2.85 10.53 -10.57
N SER A 57 -2.01 9.51 -10.40
CA SER A 57 -0.85 9.27 -11.27
C SER A 57 -1.21 8.69 -12.64
N LYS A 58 -2.49 8.32 -12.86
CA LYS A 58 -3.07 7.86 -14.13
C LYS A 58 -2.36 6.62 -14.71
N PRO A 59 -2.21 5.53 -13.97
CA PRO A 59 -1.72 4.29 -14.54
C PRO A 59 -2.73 3.74 -15.56
N LYS A 60 -2.29 2.89 -16.48
CA LYS A 60 -3.19 2.14 -17.36
C LYS A 60 -4.01 1.11 -16.59
N LYS A 61 -3.40 0.53 -15.55
CA LYS A 61 -3.97 -0.56 -14.74
C LYS A 61 -3.63 -0.37 -13.27
N LEU A 62 -4.64 -0.47 -12.41
CA LEU A 62 -4.52 -0.50 -10.95
C LEU A 62 -5.25 -1.71 -10.40
N ARG A 63 -4.56 -2.53 -9.59
CA ARG A 63 -5.11 -3.68 -8.89
C ARG A 63 -4.90 -3.50 -7.40
N SER A 64 -5.99 -3.36 -6.65
CA SER A 64 -5.95 -3.18 -5.20
C SER A 64 -6.47 -4.44 -4.52
N TYR A 65 -5.72 -4.98 -3.57
CA TYR A 65 -6.03 -6.19 -2.85
C TYR A 65 -6.24 -5.89 -1.37
N ASP A 66 -7.28 -6.47 -0.78
CA ASP A 66 -7.52 -6.43 0.67
C ASP A 66 -8.18 -7.72 1.11
N ILE A 67 -7.95 -8.13 2.35
CA ILE A 67 -8.61 -9.30 2.94
C ILE A 67 -10.06 -8.98 3.35
N ILE A 68 -10.37 -7.70 3.56
CA ILE A 68 -11.69 -7.22 3.97
C ILE A 68 -12.19 -6.18 2.97
N HIS A 69 -13.46 -6.27 2.61
CA HIS A 69 -14.07 -5.32 1.69
C HIS A 69 -14.20 -3.92 2.32
N PRO A 70 -13.77 -2.83 1.63
CA PRO A 70 -13.86 -1.45 2.15
C PRO A 70 -15.23 -1.01 2.66
N ASP A 71 -16.33 -1.57 2.15
CA ASP A 71 -17.69 -1.27 2.62
C ASP A 71 -17.90 -1.51 4.12
N THR A 72 -17.07 -2.35 4.73
CA THR A 72 -17.12 -2.65 6.17
C THR A 72 -16.42 -1.61 7.04
N PHE A 73 -15.60 -0.76 6.44
CA PHE A 73 -14.81 0.22 7.18
C PHE A 73 -15.51 1.57 7.29
N LYS A 74 -15.76 1.96 8.54
CA LYS A 74 -16.24 3.30 8.90
C LYS A 74 -15.49 3.77 10.14
N LEU A 75 -14.92 4.97 10.08
CA LEU A 75 -14.40 5.63 11.26
C LEU A 75 -15.40 6.70 11.71
N LEU A 76 -15.93 6.51 12.94
CA LEU A 76 -16.88 7.42 13.54
C LEU A 76 -16.17 8.33 14.54
N ARG A 77 -16.46 9.62 14.51
CA ARG A 77 -16.06 10.56 15.55
C ARG A 77 -16.94 10.38 16.81
N PRO A 78 -16.50 10.84 17.98
CA PRO A 78 -17.30 10.78 19.21
C PRO A 78 -18.68 11.47 19.10
N ASN A 79 -18.83 12.46 18.22
CA ASN A 79 -20.08 13.17 17.94
C ASN A 79 -21.01 12.42 16.97
N GLY A 80 -20.63 11.22 16.52
CA GLY A 80 -21.41 10.39 15.58
C GLY A 80 -21.19 10.73 14.10
N GLU A 81 -20.37 11.72 13.77
CA GLU A 81 -20.01 12.00 12.38
C GLU A 81 -19.10 10.92 11.80
N ILE A 82 -19.30 10.56 10.53
CA ILE A 82 -18.42 9.66 9.81
C ILE A 82 -17.22 10.45 9.30
N GLU A 83 -16.03 10.13 9.78
CA GLU A 83 -14.78 10.74 9.32
C GLU A 83 -14.23 10.05 8.07
N HIS A 84 -14.31 8.71 8.05
CA HIS A 84 -13.89 7.88 6.93
C HIS A 84 -14.99 6.88 6.58
N ASN A 85 -15.26 6.71 5.28
CA ASN A 85 -16.23 5.77 4.77
C ASN A 85 -15.65 5.02 3.57
N GLY A 86 -15.21 3.79 3.80
CA GLY A 86 -14.61 2.96 2.76
C GLY A 86 -15.56 2.71 1.59
N LYS A 87 -16.87 2.56 1.84
CA LYS A 87 -17.87 2.37 0.79
C LYS A 87 -17.99 3.56 -0.15
N GLU A 88 -18.10 4.77 0.40
CA GLU A 88 -18.20 5.99 -0.41
C GLU A 88 -16.92 6.23 -1.19
N ASN A 89 -15.76 6.08 -0.53
CA ASN A 89 -14.47 6.23 -1.16
C ASN A 89 -14.26 5.23 -2.30
N LEU A 90 -14.65 3.96 -2.12
CA LEU A 90 -14.55 2.95 -3.17
C LEU A 90 -15.43 3.29 -4.39
N SER A 91 -16.66 3.75 -4.15
CA SER A 91 -17.56 4.18 -5.22
C SER A 91 -16.98 5.38 -5.98
N GLU A 92 -16.38 6.31 -5.26
CA GLU A 92 -15.69 7.47 -5.84
C GLU A 92 -14.44 7.04 -6.65
N ALA A 93 -13.64 6.10 -6.14
CA ALA A 93 -12.49 5.56 -6.84
C ALA A 93 -12.87 4.90 -8.17
N TYR A 94 -13.94 4.09 -8.20
CA TYR A 94 -14.45 3.53 -9.46
C TYR A 94 -14.92 4.61 -10.42
N ARG A 95 -15.62 5.65 -9.96
CA ARG A 95 -16.04 6.78 -10.79
C ARG A 95 -14.85 7.51 -11.43
N PHE A 96 -13.78 7.75 -10.66
CA PHE A 96 -12.56 8.36 -11.19
C PHE A 96 -11.86 7.43 -12.19
N ALA A 97 -11.73 6.16 -11.87
CA ALA A 97 -11.08 5.19 -12.75
C ALA A 97 -11.80 5.09 -14.11
N ASP A 98 -13.13 4.96 -14.11
CA ASP A 98 -13.96 4.89 -15.32
C ASP A 98 -13.82 6.18 -16.15
N GLY A 99 -14.00 7.34 -15.51
CA GLY A 99 -13.94 8.63 -16.22
C GLY A 99 -12.54 9.02 -16.70
N LEU A 100 -11.48 8.44 -16.16
CA LEU A 100 -10.08 8.60 -16.58
C LEU A 100 -9.57 7.45 -17.46
N ASN A 101 -10.42 6.47 -17.77
CA ASN A 101 -10.09 5.29 -18.55
C ASN A 101 -8.94 4.46 -17.93
N ILE A 102 -8.97 4.26 -16.62
CA ILE A 102 -8.03 3.43 -15.87
C ILE A 102 -8.69 2.08 -15.59
N ASP A 103 -8.05 0.97 -15.97
CA ASP A 103 -8.52 -0.38 -15.61
C ASP A 103 -8.26 -0.65 -14.12
N PHE A 104 -9.20 -0.21 -13.28
CA PHE A 104 -9.16 -0.38 -11.82
C PHE A 104 -10.00 -1.57 -11.38
N LYS A 105 -9.44 -2.39 -10.48
CA LYS A 105 -10.19 -3.47 -9.81
C LYS A 105 -9.75 -3.59 -8.36
N LEU A 106 -10.74 -3.65 -7.45
CA LEU A 106 -10.57 -4.17 -6.10
C LEU A 106 -10.76 -5.68 -6.12
N ILE A 107 -9.87 -6.41 -5.47
CA ILE A 107 -9.87 -7.87 -5.36
C ILE A 107 -9.80 -8.23 -3.87
N ILE A 108 -10.78 -8.99 -3.40
CA ILE A 108 -10.77 -9.48 -2.02
C ILE A 108 -10.00 -10.79 -2.00
N GLY A 109 -8.90 -10.80 -1.23
CA GLY A 109 -8.02 -11.96 -1.13
C GLY A 109 -6.84 -11.70 -0.19
N ASN A 110 -6.31 -12.81 0.35
CA ASN A 110 -5.12 -12.78 1.19
C ASN A 110 -3.88 -12.60 0.32
N THR A 111 -3.10 -11.55 0.58
CA THR A 111 -1.87 -11.22 -0.16
C THR A 111 -0.80 -12.31 -0.06
N LEU A 112 -0.87 -13.17 0.94
CA LEU A 112 -0.01 -14.35 1.09
C LEU A 112 -0.40 -15.52 0.16
N GLU A 113 -1.60 -15.50 -0.43
CA GLU A 113 -2.14 -16.61 -1.22
C GLU A 113 -2.37 -16.22 -2.68
N VAL A 114 -2.73 -14.96 -2.96
CA VAL A 114 -3.03 -14.50 -4.32
C VAL A 114 -1.82 -14.60 -5.25
N ASP A 115 -2.07 -14.78 -6.54
CA ASP A 115 -1.09 -14.59 -7.60
C ASP A 115 -1.42 -13.27 -8.34
N ILE A 116 -0.47 -12.33 -8.32
CA ILE A 116 -0.66 -11.03 -8.95
C ILE A 116 -0.17 -11.04 -10.40
N ASP A 117 -0.73 -10.16 -11.21
CA ASP A 117 -0.19 -9.87 -12.54
C ASP A 117 1.18 -9.17 -12.45
N GLN A 118 1.91 -9.16 -13.56
CA GLN A 118 3.09 -8.29 -13.70
C GLN A 118 2.69 -6.83 -13.46
N THR A 119 3.49 -6.13 -12.66
CA THR A 119 3.23 -4.75 -12.26
C THR A 119 4.52 -3.93 -12.24
N ASP A 120 4.43 -2.62 -12.49
CA ASP A 120 5.59 -1.73 -12.39
C ASP A 120 5.87 -1.35 -10.94
N LEU A 121 4.81 -1.16 -10.14
CA LEU A 121 4.91 -0.79 -8.74
C LEU A 121 4.03 -1.70 -7.89
N LEU A 122 4.60 -2.22 -6.80
CA LEU A 122 3.87 -2.87 -5.72
C LEU A 122 3.92 -1.98 -4.48
N PHE A 123 2.77 -1.55 -3.99
CA PHE A 123 2.61 -0.88 -2.70
C PHE A 123 2.13 -1.87 -1.65
N ILE A 124 2.77 -1.89 -0.48
CA ILE A 124 2.45 -2.80 0.63
C ILE A 124 2.13 -1.98 1.87
N ASP A 125 0.87 -2.07 2.33
CA ASP A 125 0.34 -1.45 3.54
C ASP A 125 -0.65 -2.42 4.21
N THR A 126 -0.17 -3.62 4.50
CA THR A 126 -0.94 -4.73 5.07
C THR A 126 -0.71 -4.83 6.57
N GLU A 127 -0.59 -6.04 7.12
CA GLU A 127 -0.21 -6.26 8.51
C GLU A 127 1.26 -5.89 8.72
N HIS A 128 1.55 -5.11 9.77
CA HIS A 128 2.88 -4.59 10.05
C HIS A 128 3.69 -5.58 10.90
N SER A 129 3.91 -6.78 10.36
CA SER A 129 4.73 -7.79 11.01
C SER A 129 5.89 -8.26 10.11
N PHE A 130 6.96 -8.73 10.75
CA PHE A 130 8.11 -9.29 10.06
C PHE A 130 7.71 -10.39 9.08
N LEU A 131 6.89 -11.34 9.53
CA LEU A 131 6.51 -12.50 8.72
C LEU A 131 5.64 -12.12 7.54
N GLN A 132 4.64 -11.26 7.76
CA GLN A 132 3.75 -10.82 6.69
C GLN A 132 4.56 -10.15 5.57
N LEU A 133 5.35 -9.13 5.91
CA LEU A 133 6.13 -8.39 4.91
C LEU A 133 7.18 -9.29 4.23
N LYS A 134 7.87 -10.14 4.99
CA LYS A 134 8.84 -11.09 4.41
C LYS A 134 8.17 -11.96 3.35
N HIS A 135 7.05 -12.59 3.68
CA HIS A 135 6.35 -13.46 2.73
C HIS A 135 5.84 -12.70 1.51
N GLU A 136 5.28 -11.49 1.67
CA GLU A 136 4.85 -10.67 0.54
C GLU A 136 6.00 -10.29 -0.39
N LEU A 137 7.14 -9.88 0.17
CA LEU A 137 8.34 -9.56 -0.61
C LEU A 137 8.84 -10.77 -1.40
N PHE A 138 9.07 -11.91 -0.73
CA PHE A 138 9.60 -13.11 -1.39
C PHE A 138 8.63 -13.69 -2.40
N ARG A 139 7.33 -13.63 -2.14
CA ARG A 139 6.30 -14.17 -3.03
C ARG A 139 6.13 -13.33 -4.30
N HIS A 140 6.14 -12.00 -4.18
CA HIS A 140 5.67 -11.13 -5.25
C HIS A 140 6.77 -10.36 -5.99
N ASN A 141 8.00 -10.26 -5.45
CA ASN A 141 9.05 -9.45 -6.07
C ASN A 141 9.31 -9.79 -7.54
N HIS A 142 9.21 -11.04 -7.94
CA HIS A 142 9.46 -11.49 -9.32
C HIS A 142 8.40 -10.99 -10.32
N LYS A 143 7.25 -10.50 -9.84
CA LYS A 143 6.17 -9.88 -10.63
C LYS A 143 6.31 -8.35 -10.73
N VAL A 144 7.26 -7.74 -10.01
CA VAL A 144 7.42 -6.28 -9.95
C VAL A 144 8.59 -5.82 -10.83
N ASN A 145 8.33 -4.86 -11.71
CA ASN A 145 9.31 -4.44 -12.71
C ASN A 145 10.19 -3.26 -12.27
N LYS A 146 9.70 -2.36 -11.37
CA LYS A 146 10.40 -1.12 -11.03
C LYS A 146 10.54 -0.88 -9.53
N PHE A 147 9.41 -0.75 -8.80
CA PHE A 147 9.42 -0.30 -7.41
C PHE A 147 8.59 -1.19 -6.50
N ILE A 148 9.09 -1.42 -5.29
CA ILE A 148 8.28 -1.86 -4.15
C ILE A 148 8.30 -0.74 -3.11
N VAL A 149 7.12 -0.28 -2.70
CA VAL A 149 6.92 0.80 -1.73
C VAL A 149 6.24 0.20 -0.51
N MET A 150 6.85 0.32 0.66
CA MET A 150 6.37 -0.26 1.92
C MET A 150 6.07 0.86 2.91
N HIS A 151 4.86 0.84 3.48
CA HIS A 151 4.40 1.83 4.47
C HIS A 151 4.72 1.36 5.91
N ASP A 152 4.56 2.27 6.88
CA ASP A 152 4.75 2.06 8.31
C ASP A 152 6.15 1.59 8.74
N THR A 153 7.13 1.71 7.85
CA THR A 153 8.49 1.17 8.04
C THR A 153 9.33 1.91 9.08
N LYS A 154 8.86 3.04 9.62
CA LYS A 154 9.44 3.71 10.78
C LYS A 154 8.74 3.31 12.07
N THR A 155 7.42 3.33 12.07
CA THR A 155 6.60 3.06 13.26
C THR A 155 6.78 1.62 13.72
N HIS A 156 6.74 0.68 12.77
CA HIS A 156 6.90 -0.76 13.00
C HIS A 156 8.28 -1.28 12.58
N ALA A 157 9.31 -0.42 12.58
CA ALA A 157 10.66 -0.79 12.17
C ALA A 157 11.22 -1.99 12.94
N LYS A 158 11.04 -2.01 14.28
CA LYS A 158 11.70 -2.96 15.19
C LYS A 158 10.76 -3.90 15.92
N ALA A 159 9.47 -3.71 15.80
CA ALA A 159 8.47 -4.51 16.52
C ALA A 159 7.23 -4.69 15.64
N ASP A 160 6.69 -5.89 15.66
CA ASP A 160 5.44 -6.21 14.98
C ASP A 160 4.26 -5.50 15.64
N ASP A 161 3.25 -5.17 14.86
CA ASP A 161 1.96 -4.72 15.38
C ASP A 161 1.17 -5.92 15.89
N HIS A 162 1.07 -6.05 17.20
CA HIS A 162 0.41 -7.20 17.84
C HIS A 162 -1.13 -7.20 17.72
N GLY A 163 -1.73 -6.16 17.15
CA GLY A 163 -3.20 -6.05 17.03
C GLY A 163 -3.83 -6.98 16.00
N TYR A 164 -3.06 -7.59 15.12
CA TYR A 164 -3.54 -8.38 13.99
C TYR A 164 -3.14 -9.86 14.01
N ASN A 165 -2.20 -10.27 14.86
CA ASN A 165 -1.60 -11.62 14.90
C ASN A 165 -2.57 -12.80 15.07
N GLU A 166 -3.82 -12.57 15.44
CA GLU A 166 -4.82 -13.63 15.63
C GLU A 166 -5.65 -13.94 14.37
N ARG A 167 -5.51 -13.16 13.29
CA ARG A 167 -6.43 -13.25 12.15
C ARG A 167 -5.87 -13.96 10.92
N ASN A 168 -4.56 -14.09 10.83
CA ASN A 168 -3.93 -14.62 9.62
C ASN A 168 -3.33 -15.99 9.90
N SER A 169 -3.69 -16.95 9.05
CA SER A 169 -2.92 -18.17 8.91
C SER A 169 -1.58 -17.82 8.25
N LEU A 170 -0.63 -17.33 9.04
CA LEU A 170 0.74 -17.14 8.58
C LEU A 170 1.30 -18.50 8.16
N PRO A 171 2.13 -18.53 7.12
CA PRO A 171 2.87 -19.72 6.73
C PRO A 171 3.71 -20.25 7.89
N GLU A 172 4.13 -21.51 7.79
CA GLU A 172 5.05 -22.10 8.75
C GLU A 172 6.31 -21.25 8.89
N ILE A 173 6.69 -20.94 10.15
CA ILE A 173 7.81 -20.05 10.46
C ILE A 173 9.11 -20.83 10.28
N ASP A 174 10.00 -20.33 9.43
CA ASP A 174 11.35 -20.87 9.32
C ASP A 174 12.08 -20.79 10.68
N PRO A 175 12.83 -21.84 11.08
CA PRO A 175 13.52 -21.86 12.38
C PRO A 175 14.41 -20.64 12.66
N GLY A 176 14.97 -20.03 11.62
CA GLY A 176 15.79 -18.81 11.71
C GLY A 176 15.01 -17.52 11.95
N ASP A 177 13.69 -17.54 11.86
CA ASP A 177 12.83 -16.35 11.93
C ASP A 177 12.11 -16.18 13.29
N HIS A 178 12.16 -17.19 14.15
CA HIS A 178 11.43 -17.19 15.42
C HIS A 178 11.74 -16.01 16.36
N ASN A 179 12.89 -15.37 16.20
CA ASN A 179 13.33 -14.24 17.04
C ASN A 179 13.38 -12.93 16.26
N LYS A 180 12.87 -12.90 15.02
CA LYS A 180 12.83 -11.68 14.21
C LYS A 180 11.49 -10.98 14.36
N SER A 181 11.52 -9.66 14.35
CA SER A 181 10.35 -8.80 14.51
C SER A 181 10.60 -7.47 13.80
N GLY A 182 9.53 -6.85 13.34
CA GLY A 182 9.53 -5.55 12.70
C GLY A 182 9.89 -5.56 11.21
N LEU A 183 9.43 -4.51 10.53
CA LEU A 183 9.52 -4.41 9.08
C LEU A 183 10.98 -4.25 8.59
N ASP A 184 11.83 -3.60 9.36
CA ASP A 184 13.26 -3.45 9.06
C ASP A 184 13.97 -4.80 8.87
N ALA A 185 13.63 -5.78 9.72
CA ALA A 185 14.23 -7.11 9.63
C ALA A 185 13.82 -7.82 8.32
N ALA A 186 12.54 -7.70 7.92
CA ALA A 186 12.03 -8.30 6.69
C ALA A 186 12.68 -7.67 5.44
N ILE A 187 12.80 -6.34 5.42
CA ILE A 187 13.43 -5.60 4.32
C ILE A 187 14.91 -5.97 4.18
N LYS A 188 15.64 -6.03 5.30
CA LYS A 188 17.06 -6.41 5.33
C LYS A 188 17.28 -7.85 4.86
N ASP A 189 16.47 -8.78 5.33
CA ASP A 189 16.51 -10.18 4.88
C ASP A 189 16.31 -10.28 3.37
N PHE A 190 15.29 -9.58 2.85
CA PHE A 190 15.00 -9.56 1.43
C PHE A 190 16.16 -8.97 0.62
N LEU A 191 16.64 -7.78 0.94
CA LEU A 191 17.74 -7.14 0.22
C LEU A 191 19.04 -7.93 0.29
N SER A 192 19.27 -8.65 1.39
CA SER A 192 20.45 -9.52 1.54
C SER A 192 20.37 -10.81 0.72
N SER A 193 19.17 -11.20 0.29
CA SER A 193 18.92 -12.44 -0.44
C SER A 193 18.97 -12.30 -1.96
N THR A 194 19.11 -11.09 -2.49
CA THR A 194 19.01 -10.81 -3.93
C THR A 194 19.87 -9.62 -4.35
N ASP A 195 20.51 -9.76 -5.53
CA ASP A 195 21.21 -8.65 -6.19
C ASP A 195 20.32 -7.88 -7.17
N SER A 196 19.04 -8.21 -7.25
CA SER A 196 18.10 -7.61 -8.21
C SER A 196 17.39 -6.37 -7.67
N TRP A 197 17.59 -6.03 -6.40
CA TRP A 197 16.91 -4.93 -5.72
C TRP A 197 17.88 -4.12 -4.87
N GLU A 198 17.71 -2.81 -4.87
CA GLU A 198 18.46 -1.91 -3.99
C GLU A 198 17.55 -0.91 -3.29
N MET A 199 18.03 -0.34 -2.18
CA MET A 199 17.35 0.74 -1.48
C MET A 199 17.36 2.00 -2.34
N GLU A 200 16.19 2.51 -2.70
CA GLU A 200 16.06 3.78 -3.42
C GLU A 200 15.88 4.95 -2.46
N GLU A 201 14.96 4.84 -1.52
CA GLU A 201 14.66 5.91 -0.60
C GLU A 201 14.10 5.39 0.74
N PHE A 202 14.49 6.04 1.84
CA PHE A 202 13.84 5.92 3.13
C PHE A 202 13.29 7.27 3.58
N VAL A 203 11.96 7.39 3.65
CA VAL A 203 11.26 8.60 4.12
C VAL A 203 11.06 8.51 5.62
N ASN A 204 11.90 9.21 6.38
CA ASN A 204 11.83 9.25 7.85
C ASN A 204 10.83 10.31 8.37
N ALA A 205 9.66 10.41 7.74
CA ALA A 205 8.58 11.30 8.15
C ALA A 205 7.30 10.52 8.37
N GLY A 206 6.46 10.97 9.29
CA GLY A 206 5.24 10.28 9.64
C GLY A 206 5.50 8.86 10.13
N GLN A 207 4.77 7.92 9.58
CA GLN A 207 4.88 6.49 9.86
C GLN A 207 6.06 5.82 9.14
N GLY A 208 6.63 6.50 8.14
CA GLY A 208 7.76 6.04 7.36
C GLY A 208 7.39 5.26 6.10
N LEU A 209 8.13 5.53 5.03
CA LEU A 209 8.08 4.76 3.79
C LEU A 209 9.47 4.24 3.46
N THR A 210 9.55 3.00 3.04
CA THR A 210 10.74 2.44 2.41
C THR A 210 10.43 2.11 0.97
N ILE A 211 11.26 2.61 0.06
CA ILE A 211 11.16 2.36 -1.36
C ILE A 211 12.41 1.61 -1.80
N ILE A 212 12.21 0.49 -2.46
CA ILE A 212 13.26 -0.24 -3.14
C ILE A 212 12.98 -0.27 -4.63
N LYS A 213 14.04 -0.26 -5.43
CA LYS A 213 13.93 -0.34 -6.89
C LYS A 213 14.64 -1.55 -7.45
N ARG A 214 14.16 -2.03 -8.59
CA ARG A 214 14.81 -3.09 -9.35
C ARG A 214 16.03 -2.53 -10.08
N ILE A 215 17.15 -3.25 -10.03
CA ILE A 215 18.41 -2.97 -10.73
C ILE A 215 18.38 -3.58 -12.14
#